data_a326df68cc64f8acbcb815db2387dffa
#
_entry.id   a326df68cc64f8acbcb815db2387dffa
#
_cell.length_a   1.000
_cell.length_b   1.000
_cell.length_c   1.000
_cell.angle_alpha   90.00
_cell.angle_beta   90.00
_cell.angle_gamma   90.00
#
_symmetry.space_group_name_H-M   'P 1'
#
loop_
_entity.id
_entity.type
_entity.pdbx_description
1 polymer ?
#
loop_
_entity_poly.entity_id
_entity_poly.type
_entity_poly.pdbx_seq_one_letter_code
_entity_poly.pdbx_strand_id
1 'polypeptide(L)'
;MAHRVTFIPGDGTGPELAEATQRVLEATGLEFDWDFQDAGIDVYESEGNPLPDRTLESIRERGLAIKGPTTTPVGSGHRSINVALRKEFDLYACIRPCKAY
;
A
#
# COMPACT_ATOMS: atom_id res chain seq x y z
N MET A 1 -13.72 12.68 14.13
CA MET A 1 -13.42 12.83 12.71
C MET A 1 -12.65 11.61 12.23
N ALA A 2 -13.08 10.98 11.15
CA ALA A 2 -12.43 9.79 10.63
C ALA A 2 -11.13 10.15 9.91
N HIS A 3 -10.12 9.32 10.12
CA HIS A 3 -8.86 9.43 9.38
C HIS A 3 -9.00 8.75 8.02
N ARG A 4 -8.80 9.50 6.96
CA ARG A 4 -8.91 8.97 5.59
C ARG A 4 -7.58 8.34 5.18
N VAL A 5 -7.60 7.04 4.95
CA VAL A 5 -6.39 6.27 4.65
C VAL A 5 -6.62 5.37 3.44
N THR A 6 -5.70 5.42 2.48
CA THR A 6 -5.65 4.44 1.40
C THR A 6 -5.02 3.17 1.96
N PHE A 7 -5.65 2.03 1.72
CA PHE A 7 -5.16 0.74 2.21
C PHE A 7 -4.92 -0.21 1.04
N ILE A 8 -3.67 -0.65 0.91
CA ILE A 8 -3.27 -1.58 -0.14
C ILE A 8 -2.89 -2.91 0.52
N PRO A 9 -3.80 -3.90 0.52
CA PRO A 9 -3.49 -5.21 1.12
C PRO A 9 -2.29 -5.92 0.49
N GLY A 10 -2.15 -5.79 -0.84
CA GLY A 10 -1.05 -6.42 -1.56
C GLY A 10 -1.32 -7.87 -1.93
N ASP A 11 -0.24 -8.62 -2.13
CA ASP A 11 -0.28 -9.99 -2.62
C ASP A 11 0.12 -11.02 -1.55
N GLY A 12 -0.07 -12.29 -1.86
CA GLY A 12 0.39 -13.39 -1.02
C GLY A 12 -0.19 -13.33 0.39
N THR A 13 0.65 -13.08 1.38
CA THR A 13 0.23 -12.93 2.78
C THR A 13 -0.39 -11.58 3.08
N GLY A 14 -0.43 -10.68 2.11
CA GLY A 14 -0.91 -9.30 2.27
C GLY A 14 -2.30 -9.17 2.86
N PRO A 15 -3.33 -9.85 2.31
CA PRO A 15 -4.69 -9.75 2.85
C PRO A 15 -4.82 -10.17 4.32
N GLU A 16 -4.12 -11.21 4.73
CA GLU A 16 -4.10 -11.67 6.12
C GLU A 16 -3.45 -10.63 7.03
N LEU A 17 -2.31 -10.10 6.62
CA LEU A 17 -1.60 -9.06 7.36
C LEU A 17 -2.41 -7.77 7.42
N ALA A 18 -3.10 -7.45 6.34
CA ALA A 18 -3.95 -6.27 6.27
C ALA A 18 -5.10 -6.34 7.27
N GLU A 19 -5.76 -7.48 7.36
CA GLU A 19 -6.85 -7.69 8.32
C GLU A 19 -6.36 -7.53 9.76
N ALA A 20 -5.22 -8.14 10.09
CA ALA A 20 -4.62 -8.02 11.41
C ALA A 20 -4.25 -6.57 11.73
N THR A 21 -3.68 -5.86 10.76
CA THR A 21 -3.31 -4.45 10.92
C THR A 21 -4.53 -3.57 11.17
N GLN A 22 -5.61 -3.78 10.42
CA GLN A 22 -6.86 -3.05 10.63
C GLN A 22 -7.39 -3.27 12.04
N ARG A 23 -7.40 -4.50 12.52
CA ARG A 23 -7.88 -4.82 13.87
C ARG A 23 -7.08 -4.10 14.95
N VAL A 24 -5.75 -4.06 14.79
CA VAL A 24 -4.88 -3.35 15.74
C VAL A 24 -5.16 -1.85 15.73
N LEU A 25 -5.26 -1.25 14.56
CA LEU A 25 -5.49 0.18 14.42
C LEU A 25 -6.87 0.59 14.94
N GLU A 26 -7.89 -0.17 14.61
CA GLU A 26 -9.25 0.11 15.07
C GLU A 26 -9.39 -0.06 16.58
N ALA A 27 -8.61 -0.95 17.19
CA ALA A 27 -8.58 -1.15 18.62
C ALA A 27 -8.03 0.07 19.39
N THR A 28 -7.39 1.01 18.71
CA THR A 28 -6.93 2.26 19.34
C THR A 28 -8.08 3.21 19.71
N GLY A 29 -9.27 2.94 19.20
CA GLY A 29 -10.43 3.81 19.40
C GLY A 29 -10.56 4.92 18.37
N LEU A 30 -9.62 5.04 17.45
CA LEU A 30 -9.70 6.01 16.37
C LEU A 30 -10.62 5.51 15.26
N GLU A 31 -11.27 6.44 14.59
CA GLU A 31 -12.11 6.11 13.43
C GLU A 31 -11.29 6.23 12.17
N PHE A 32 -11.45 5.25 11.27
CA PHE A 32 -10.76 5.22 9.98
C PHE A 32 -11.76 5.14 8.84
N ASP A 33 -11.50 5.90 7.79
CA ASP A 33 -12.20 5.79 6.53
C ASP A 33 -11.23 5.13 5.54
N TRP A 34 -11.33 3.82 5.40
CA TRP A 34 -10.46 3.01 4.57
C TRP A 34 -10.88 3.07 3.11
N ASP A 35 -9.93 3.36 2.23
CA ASP A 35 -10.11 3.22 0.78
C ASP A 35 -9.21 2.10 0.30
N PHE A 36 -9.81 0.94 0.03
CA PHE A 36 -9.06 -0.24 -0.41
C PHE A 36 -8.70 -0.11 -1.89
N GLN A 37 -7.40 -0.17 -2.16
CA GLN A 37 -6.87 -0.11 -3.52
C GLN A 37 -5.94 -1.28 -3.78
N ASP A 38 -5.69 -1.57 -5.05
CA ASP A 38 -4.88 -2.69 -5.47
C ASP A 38 -3.50 -2.27 -5.94
N ALA A 39 -2.51 -3.13 -5.69
CA ALA A 39 -1.19 -3.05 -6.28
C ALA A 39 -0.56 -4.45 -6.19
N GLY A 40 0.28 -4.77 -7.14
CA GLY A 40 1.03 -6.01 -7.15
C GLY A 40 0.72 -6.94 -8.31
N ILE A 41 1.04 -8.23 -8.14
CA ILE A 41 0.97 -9.18 -9.24
C ILE A 41 -0.46 -9.53 -9.64
N ASP A 42 -1.37 -9.62 -8.67
CA ASP A 42 -2.75 -10.00 -8.98
C ASP A 42 -3.44 -8.97 -9.88
N VAL A 43 -3.28 -7.69 -9.55
CA VAL A 43 -3.85 -6.61 -10.38
C VAL A 43 -3.11 -6.51 -11.71
N TYR A 44 -1.82 -6.82 -11.75
CA TYR A 44 -1.06 -6.87 -12.99
C TYR A 44 -1.62 -7.94 -13.94
N GLU A 45 -1.92 -9.12 -13.42
CA GLU A 45 -2.47 -10.22 -14.21
C GLU A 45 -3.86 -9.89 -14.75
N SER A 46 -4.67 -9.16 -14.00
CA SER A 46 -6.04 -8.81 -14.42
C SER A 46 -6.10 -7.56 -15.30
N GLU A 47 -5.24 -6.58 -15.07
CA GLU A 47 -5.33 -5.26 -15.73
C GLU A 47 -4.06 -4.86 -16.53
N GLY A 48 -2.99 -5.63 -16.42
CA GLY A 48 -1.73 -5.34 -17.13
C GLY A 48 -0.86 -4.26 -16.48
N ASN A 49 -1.25 -3.73 -15.33
CA ASN A 49 -0.52 -2.69 -14.63
C ASN A 49 -0.44 -3.03 -13.13
N PRO A 50 0.78 -3.22 -12.57
CA PRO A 50 0.92 -3.58 -11.16
C PRO A 50 0.64 -2.43 -10.19
N LEU A 51 0.56 -1.20 -10.69
CA LEU A 51 0.25 -0.02 -9.86
C LEU A 51 -0.72 0.89 -10.63
N PRO A 52 -2.03 0.61 -10.54
CA PRO A 52 -3.03 1.39 -11.28
C PRO A 52 -3.07 2.87 -10.88
N ASP A 53 -3.43 3.72 -11.82
CA ASP A 53 -3.54 5.15 -11.58
C ASP A 53 -4.55 5.49 -10.49
N ARG A 54 -5.64 4.73 -10.38
CA ARG A 54 -6.64 4.95 -9.32
C ARG A 54 -6.04 4.80 -7.92
N THR A 55 -5.06 3.89 -7.76
CA THR A 55 -4.36 3.69 -6.51
C THR A 55 -3.50 4.91 -6.18
N LEU A 56 -2.76 5.42 -7.17
CA LEU A 56 -1.95 6.62 -7.01
C LEU A 56 -2.81 7.84 -6.67
N GLU A 57 -3.94 7.99 -7.34
CA GLU A 57 -4.84 9.10 -7.08
C GLU A 57 -5.45 9.05 -5.68
N SER A 58 -5.81 7.86 -5.21
CA SER A 58 -6.32 7.68 -3.86
C SER A 58 -5.29 8.14 -2.82
N ILE A 59 -4.04 7.73 -2.98
CA ILE A 59 -2.96 8.13 -2.08
C ILE A 59 -2.75 9.64 -2.13
N ARG A 60 -2.74 10.21 -3.32
CA ARG A 60 -2.54 11.65 -3.51
C ARG A 60 -3.64 12.45 -2.84
N GLU A 61 -4.88 12.03 -3.00
CA GLU A 61 -6.04 12.69 -2.42
C GLU A 61 -6.06 12.61 -0.90
N ARG A 62 -5.75 11.43 -0.36
CA ARG A 62 -5.82 11.20 1.08
C ARG A 62 -4.57 11.62 1.84
N GLY A 63 -3.41 11.59 1.18
CA GLY A 63 -2.14 12.00 1.77
C GLY A 63 -1.54 11.00 2.74
N LEU A 64 -2.18 9.84 2.93
CA LEU A 64 -1.75 8.81 3.86
C LEU A 64 -2.14 7.44 3.33
N ALA A 65 -1.22 6.49 3.38
CA ALA A 65 -1.49 5.15 2.91
C ALA A 65 -0.78 4.11 3.78
N ILE A 66 -1.44 2.95 3.90
CA ILE A 66 -0.86 1.75 4.51
C ILE A 66 -0.75 0.72 3.40
N LYS A 67 0.42 0.10 3.27
CA LYS A 67 0.68 -0.83 2.19
C LYS A 67 1.20 -2.15 2.74
N GLY A 68 0.57 -3.23 2.30
CA GLY A 68 1.06 -4.58 2.54
C GLY A 68 2.14 -4.99 1.53
N PRO A 69 2.61 -6.25 1.59
CA PRO A 69 3.62 -6.75 0.67
C PRO A 69 3.08 -6.85 -0.76
N THR A 70 3.89 -6.47 -1.73
CA THR A 70 3.53 -6.56 -3.15
C THR A 70 4.64 -7.27 -3.93
N THR A 71 4.22 -8.01 -4.95
CA THR A 71 5.14 -8.70 -5.85
C THR A 71 5.21 -7.93 -7.16
N THR A 72 6.44 -7.56 -7.56
CA THR A 72 6.67 -6.93 -8.87
C THR A 72 6.87 -8.01 -9.90
N PRO A 73 6.16 -7.97 -11.06
CA PRO A 73 6.32 -8.98 -12.10
C PRO A 73 7.75 -9.05 -12.62
N VAL A 74 8.31 -10.27 -12.66
CA VAL A 74 9.67 -10.51 -13.15
C VAL A 74 9.68 -10.47 -14.68
N GLY A 75 10.67 -9.79 -15.26
CA GLY A 75 10.85 -9.73 -16.71
C GLY A 75 9.84 -8.85 -17.45
N SER A 76 8.98 -8.15 -16.74
CA SER A 76 7.97 -7.29 -17.32
C SER A 76 8.48 -5.89 -17.69
N GLY A 77 9.68 -5.53 -17.23
CA GLY A 77 10.20 -4.19 -17.38
C GLY A 77 9.63 -3.18 -16.38
N HIS A 78 8.75 -3.62 -15.52
CA HIS A 78 8.19 -2.75 -14.48
C HIS A 78 9.16 -2.55 -13.33
N ARG A 79 9.18 -1.34 -12.81
CA ARG A 79 9.94 -0.95 -11.65
C ARG A 79 9.29 -1.52 -10.39
N SER A 80 10.08 -1.72 -9.33
CA SER A 80 9.52 -2.09 -8.03
C SER A 80 8.42 -1.12 -7.62
N ILE A 81 7.29 -1.66 -7.16
CA ILE A 81 6.14 -0.85 -6.73
C ILE A 81 6.55 0.11 -5.62
N ASN A 82 7.36 -0.35 -4.67
CA ASN A 82 7.85 0.51 -3.59
C ASN A 82 8.68 1.67 -4.11
N VAL A 83 9.55 1.42 -5.09
CA VAL A 83 10.38 2.46 -5.71
C VAL A 83 9.49 3.42 -6.49
N ALA A 84 8.51 2.90 -7.23
CA ALA A 84 7.59 3.73 -7.99
C ALA A 84 6.80 4.68 -7.09
N LEU A 85 6.31 4.19 -5.96
CA LEU A 85 5.58 5.02 -4.99
C LEU A 85 6.46 6.11 -4.39
N ARG A 86 7.69 5.77 -4.02
CA ARG A 86 8.63 6.75 -3.46
C ARG A 86 8.94 7.88 -4.44
N LYS A 87 9.06 7.56 -5.72
CA LYS A 87 9.33 8.54 -6.77
C LYS A 87 8.10 9.37 -7.10
N GLU A 88 6.95 8.73 -7.24
CA GLU A 88 5.72 9.41 -7.61
C GLU A 88 5.33 10.49 -6.60
N PHE A 89 5.54 10.23 -5.32
CA PHE A 89 5.18 11.16 -4.24
C PHE A 89 6.36 11.95 -3.71
N ASP A 90 7.53 11.84 -4.35
CA ASP A 90 8.74 12.57 -3.99
C ASP A 90 9.05 12.47 -2.48
N LEU A 91 9.03 11.24 -1.98
CA LEU A 91 9.26 10.99 -0.56
C LEU A 91 10.72 11.25 -0.19
N TYR A 92 10.94 12.03 0.84
CA TYR A 92 12.29 12.48 1.20
C TYR A 92 13.03 11.55 2.14
N ALA A 93 12.35 10.61 2.78
CA ALA A 93 12.98 9.71 3.74
C ALA A 93 12.33 8.31 3.74
N CYS A 94 13.15 7.29 3.94
CA CYS A 94 12.69 5.93 4.17
C CYS A 94 13.11 5.55 5.59
N ILE A 95 12.18 5.65 6.54
CA ILE A 95 12.48 5.42 7.95
C ILE A 95 12.29 3.94 8.27
N ARG A 96 13.38 3.28 8.66
CA ARG A 96 13.37 1.84 8.94
C ARG A 96 14.03 1.57 10.29
N PRO A 97 13.29 1.83 11.39
CA PRO A 97 13.85 1.64 12.73
C PRO A 97 14.18 0.17 12.98
N CYS A 98 15.33 -0.08 13.58
CA CYS A 98 15.77 -1.42 13.93
C CYS A 98 16.23 -1.40 15.37
N LYS A 99 15.61 -2.25 16.21
CA LYS A 99 15.93 -2.31 17.62
C LYS A 99 16.29 -3.74 18.00
N ALA A 100 17.44 -3.92 18.68
CA ALA A 100 17.84 -5.20 19.26
C ALA A 100 17.11 -5.38 20.60
N TYR A 101 16.55 -6.54 20.81
CA TYR A 101 15.85 -6.90 22.04
C TYR A 101 16.65 -7.91 22.85
#